data_0a00c36d3c9ce8d547978b47bce8ee86
#
_entry.id   0a00c36d3c9ce8d547978b47bce8ee86
#
_cell.length_a   1.000
_cell.length_b   1.000
_cell.length_c   1.000
_cell.angle_alpha   90.00
_cell.angle_beta   90.00
_cell.angle_gamma   90.00
#
_symmetry.space_group_name_H-M   'P 1'
#
loop_
_entity.id
_entity.type
_entity.pdbx_description
1 polymer ?
#
loop_
_entity_poly.entity_id
_entity_poly.type
_entity_poly.pdbx_seq_one_letter_code
_entity_poly.pdbx_strand_id
1 'polypeptide(L)'
;MRTLAKLALWSAITLITIMPAYAADYTVVLDKMKFGPVPAELHPGDSITWQNHDIFRHTATARDKSFDIDLPPKAEVKMVVGPAGSIDFFCKFHPGMTGTLVISP
;
A
#
# COMPACT_ATOMS: atom_id res chain seq x y z
N MET A 1 -48.61 51.02 11.80
CA MET A 1 -48.46 49.57 11.60
C MET A 1 -46.97 49.27 11.49
N ARG A 2 -46.44 48.54 12.43
CA ARG A 2 -45.03 48.12 12.39
C ARG A 2 -44.95 46.78 11.70
N THR A 3 -44.39 46.72 10.49
CA THR A 3 -44.04 45.49 9.84
C THR A 3 -42.80 44.92 10.50
N LEU A 4 -42.95 43.86 11.25
CA LEU A 4 -41.83 43.07 11.74
C LEU A 4 -41.21 42.31 10.55
N ALA A 5 -40.06 42.77 10.06
CA ALA A 5 -39.26 42.02 9.13
C ALA A 5 -38.72 40.80 9.89
N LYS A 6 -39.26 39.63 9.57
CA LYS A 6 -38.67 38.38 10.04
C LYS A 6 -37.37 38.16 9.24
N LEU A 7 -36.24 38.45 9.88
CA LEU A 7 -34.96 38.04 9.39
C LEU A 7 -34.89 36.50 9.49
N ALA A 8 -35.12 35.83 8.36
CA ALA A 8 -34.83 34.41 8.26
C ALA A 8 -33.32 34.25 8.23
N LEU A 9 -32.73 33.86 9.34
CA LEU A 9 -31.33 33.38 9.38
C LEU A 9 -31.27 32.06 8.64
N TRP A 10 -30.82 32.13 7.39
CA TRP A 10 -30.46 30.91 6.65
C TRP A 10 -29.10 30.48 7.14
N SER A 11 -29.10 29.51 8.08
CA SER A 11 -27.87 28.84 8.45
C SER A 11 -27.46 27.92 7.26
N ALA A 12 -26.44 28.35 6.51
CA ALA A 12 -25.85 27.49 5.50
C ALA A 12 -25.10 26.36 6.23
N ILE A 13 -25.71 25.18 6.31
CA ILE A 13 -25.03 23.98 6.77
C ILE A 13 -24.13 23.54 5.63
N THR A 14 -22.81 23.82 5.75
CA THR A 14 -21.83 23.28 4.84
C THR A 14 -21.69 21.81 5.18
N LEU A 15 -22.31 20.93 4.37
CA LEU A 15 -22.06 19.49 4.44
C LEU A 15 -20.64 19.22 3.95
N ILE A 16 -19.72 18.98 4.89
CA ILE A 16 -18.41 18.44 4.55
C ILE A 16 -18.61 16.94 4.32
N THR A 17 -18.71 16.54 3.05
CA THR A 17 -18.65 15.13 2.70
C THR A 17 -17.21 14.66 2.84
N ILE A 18 -16.91 13.94 3.92
CA ILE A 18 -15.64 13.23 4.06
C ILE A 18 -15.73 12.01 3.17
N MET A 19 -15.06 12.06 2.01
CA MET A 19 -14.88 10.86 1.20
C MET A 19 -13.91 9.92 1.92
N PRO A 20 -14.27 8.64 2.15
CA PRO A 20 -13.30 7.68 2.67
C PRO A 20 -12.15 7.57 1.66
N ALA A 21 -10.91 7.74 2.16
CA ALA A 21 -9.73 7.43 1.38
C ALA A 21 -9.69 5.91 1.18
N TYR A 22 -9.90 5.45 -0.07
CA TYR A 22 -9.75 4.04 -0.41
C TYR A 22 -8.27 3.69 -0.49
N ALA A 23 -7.87 2.65 0.25
CA ALA A 23 -6.57 2.03 0.09
C ALA A 23 -6.47 1.40 -1.30
N ALA A 24 -5.33 1.58 -1.95
CA ALA A 24 -5.06 0.96 -3.24
C ALA A 24 -4.52 -0.45 -3.05
N ASP A 25 -4.84 -1.35 -4.00
CA ASP A 25 -4.30 -2.70 -4.07
C ASP A 25 -3.30 -2.79 -5.21
N TYR A 26 -2.11 -3.28 -4.92
CA TYR A 26 -1.03 -3.46 -5.90
C TYR A 26 -0.59 -4.92 -5.93
N THR A 27 -0.01 -5.33 -7.05
CA THR A 27 0.59 -6.65 -7.23
C THR A 27 2.06 -6.49 -7.61
N VAL A 28 2.94 -7.22 -6.93
CA VAL A 28 4.35 -7.33 -7.28
C VAL A 28 4.63 -8.78 -7.66
N VAL A 29 5.06 -8.99 -8.90
CA VAL A 29 5.36 -10.31 -9.44
C VAL A 29 6.85 -10.59 -9.31
N LEU A 30 7.18 -11.79 -8.80
CA LEU A 30 8.54 -12.32 -8.81
C LEU A 30 8.64 -13.29 -9.99
N ASP A 31 9.53 -13.00 -10.91
CA ASP A 31 9.77 -13.83 -12.10
C ASP A 31 11.22 -13.68 -12.57
N LYS A 32 11.78 -14.72 -13.14
CA LYS A 32 13.15 -14.72 -13.66
C LYS A 32 14.19 -14.23 -12.64
N MET A 33 14.04 -14.68 -11.40
CA MET A 33 14.94 -14.32 -10.30
C MET A 33 15.00 -12.83 -10.00
N LYS A 34 13.88 -12.12 -10.20
CA LYS A 34 13.75 -10.68 -9.96
C LYS A 34 12.41 -10.35 -9.30
N PHE A 35 12.42 -9.32 -8.47
CA PHE A 35 11.19 -8.62 -8.14
C PHE A 35 10.79 -7.75 -9.34
N GLY A 36 9.54 -7.86 -9.76
CA GLY A 36 8.96 -6.98 -10.75
C GLY A 36 8.81 -5.55 -10.25
N PRO A 37 8.25 -4.66 -11.06
CA PRO A 37 8.06 -3.26 -10.68
C PRO A 37 7.27 -3.14 -9.39
N VAL A 38 7.77 -2.30 -8.48
CA VAL A 38 7.06 -1.91 -7.26
C VAL A 38 6.27 -0.62 -7.52
N PRO A 39 5.14 -0.41 -6.80
CA PRO A 39 4.38 0.83 -6.97
C PRO A 39 5.23 2.07 -6.68
N ALA A 40 5.11 3.10 -7.53
CA ALA A 40 5.82 4.37 -7.36
C ALA A 40 5.27 5.19 -6.18
N GLU A 41 3.98 5.03 -5.89
CA GLU A 41 3.30 5.73 -4.82
C GLU A 41 2.56 4.74 -3.93
N LEU A 42 3.12 4.48 -2.76
CA LEU A 42 2.48 3.71 -1.70
C LEU A 42 2.11 4.63 -0.56
N HIS A 43 1.02 4.32 0.11
CA HIS A 43 0.56 5.00 1.32
C HIS A 43 0.28 3.97 2.42
N PRO A 44 0.38 4.36 3.69
CA PRO A 44 -0.04 3.47 4.77
C PRO A 44 -1.46 2.97 4.56
N GLY A 45 -1.68 1.67 4.73
CA GLY A 45 -2.97 1.03 4.54
C GLY A 45 -3.22 0.49 3.14
N ASP A 46 -2.42 0.84 2.14
CA ASP A 46 -2.43 0.17 0.84
C ASP A 46 -2.06 -1.31 1.01
N SER A 47 -2.35 -2.12 0.02
CA SER A 47 -1.96 -3.53 0.03
C SER A 47 -1.04 -3.87 -1.13
N ILE A 48 -0.15 -4.82 -0.88
CA ILE A 48 0.67 -5.47 -1.89
C ILE A 48 0.37 -6.96 -1.87
N THR A 49 0.03 -7.51 -3.01
CA THR A 49 -0.03 -8.95 -3.24
C THR A 49 1.25 -9.38 -3.94
N TRP A 50 2.06 -10.17 -3.25
CA TRP A 50 3.27 -10.76 -3.80
C TRP A 50 2.91 -12.06 -4.52
N GLN A 51 3.31 -12.18 -5.78
CA GLN A 51 3.04 -13.38 -6.60
C GLN A 51 4.36 -13.98 -7.09
N ASN A 52 4.65 -15.22 -6.72
CA ASN A 52 5.82 -15.93 -7.23
C ASN A 52 5.48 -16.72 -8.50
N HIS A 53 5.95 -16.25 -9.64
CA HIS A 53 5.80 -16.92 -10.94
C HIS A 53 7.02 -17.78 -11.31
N ASP A 54 8.05 -17.84 -10.46
CA ASP A 54 9.21 -18.71 -10.66
C ASP A 54 8.96 -20.13 -10.20
N ILE A 55 9.82 -21.03 -10.66
CA ILE A 55 9.89 -22.41 -10.19
C ILE A 55 10.68 -22.54 -8.88
N PHE A 56 11.35 -21.47 -8.44
CA PHE A 56 12.13 -21.41 -7.21
C PHE A 56 11.34 -20.77 -6.08
N ARG A 57 11.63 -21.22 -4.87
CA ARG A 57 11.13 -20.56 -3.66
C ARG A 57 11.83 -19.22 -3.47
N HIS A 58 11.03 -18.21 -3.17
CA HIS A 58 11.50 -16.86 -2.84
C HIS A 58 10.94 -16.39 -1.50
N THR A 59 11.43 -15.27 -1.06
CA THR A 59 10.82 -14.48 0.02
C THR A 59 10.79 -13.01 -0.37
N ALA A 60 9.86 -12.26 0.22
CA ALA A 60 9.94 -10.80 0.28
C ALA A 60 10.18 -10.45 1.74
N THR A 61 11.41 -10.08 2.06
CA THR A 61 11.86 -9.89 3.44
C THR A 61 12.43 -8.49 3.62
N ALA A 62 11.82 -7.71 4.49
CA ALA A 62 12.30 -6.38 4.82
C ALA A 62 13.60 -6.45 5.62
N ARG A 63 14.57 -5.59 5.28
CA ARG A 63 15.84 -5.52 6.04
C ARG A 63 15.65 -5.00 7.45
N ASP A 64 14.62 -4.17 7.68
CA ASP A 64 14.25 -3.67 9.00
C ASP A 64 13.37 -4.66 9.79
N LYS A 65 13.10 -5.84 9.23
CA LYS A 65 12.25 -6.91 9.81
C LYS A 65 10.77 -6.56 9.95
N SER A 66 10.30 -5.50 9.29
CA SER A 66 8.89 -5.11 9.34
C SER A 66 7.97 -6.11 8.63
N PHE A 67 8.47 -6.86 7.67
CA PHE A 67 7.75 -7.99 7.07
C PHE A 67 8.71 -9.10 6.61
N ASP A 68 8.20 -10.32 6.57
CA ASP A 68 8.90 -11.51 6.09
C ASP A 68 7.88 -12.46 5.47
N ILE A 69 7.78 -12.43 4.14
CA ILE A 69 6.79 -13.16 3.37
C ILE A 69 7.45 -14.34 2.67
N ASP A 70 7.02 -15.56 3.01
CA ASP A 70 7.45 -16.77 2.34
C ASP A 70 6.65 -16.97 1.04
N LEU A 71 7.36 -17.20 -0.06
CA LEU A 71 6.79 -17.31 -1.40
C LEU A 71 7.31 -18.57 -2.12
N PRO A 72 6.81 -19.76 -1.74
CA PRO A 72 7.07 -20.95 -2.54
C PRO A 72 6.54 -20.77 -3.97
N PRO A 73 6.92 -21.63 -4.93
CA PRO A 73 6.42 -21.54 -6.31
C PRO A 73 4.90 -21.45 -6.36
N LYS A 74 4.38 -20.52 -7.17
CA LYS A 74 2.95 -20.22 -7.34
C LYS A 74 2.27 -19.56 -6.12
N ALA A 75 3.01 -19.27 -5.07
CA ALA A 75 2.43 -18.60 -3.91
C ALA A 75 1.98 -17.19 -4.24
N GLU A 76 0.91 -16.80 -3.59
CA GLU A 76 0.33 -15.48 -3.65
C GLU A 76 -0.03 -15.05 -2.22
N VAL A 77 0.60 -13.98 -1.74
CA VAL A 77 0.42 -13.52 -0.36
C VAL A 77 0.19 -12.01 -0.35
N LYS A 78 -0.90 -11.60 0.27
CA LYS A 78 -1.26 -10.20 0.45
C LYS A 78 -0.74 -9.66 1.78
N MET A 79 -0.14 -8.48 1.76
CA MET A 79 0.21 -7.75 2.97
C MET A 79 -0.32 -6.33 2.93
N VAL A 80 -0.56 -5.75 4.12
CA VAL A 80 -0.95 -4.35 4.28
C VAL A 80 0.31 -3.52 4.53
N VAL A 81 0.43 -2.42 3.79
CA VAL A 81 1.55 -1.48 3.89
C VAL A 81 1.46 -0.71 5.21
N GLY A 82 2.57 -0.67 5.94
CA GLY A 82 2.67 0.00 7.22
C GLY A 82 2.99 1.49 7.12
N PRO A 83 3.65 2.07 8.16
CA PRO A 83 3.91 3.50 8.24
C PRO A 83 4.75 4.05 7.09
N ALA A 84 4.64 5.36 6.84
CA ALA A 84 5.46 6.07 5.88
C ALA A 84 6.95 5.90 6.15
N GLY A 85 7.74 5.79 5.09
CA GLY A 85 9.19 5.59 5.13
C GLY A 85 9.68 4.81 3.94
N SER A 86 10.98 4.57 3.90
CA SER A 86 11.65 3.77 2.88
C SER A 86 12.07 2.43 3.47
N ILE A 87 11.71 1.33 2.82
CA ILE A 87 12.01 -0.03 3.29
C ILE A 87 12.70 -0.80 2.18
N ASP A 88 13.95 -1.17 2.41
CA ASP A 88 14.67 -2.09 1.53
C ASP A 88 14.26 -3.53 1.85
N PHE A 89 14.08 -4.33 0.82
CA PHE A 89 13.73 -5.74 0.95
C PHE A 89 14.56 -6.61 0.02
N PHE A 90 14.60 -7.89 0.30
CA PHE A 90 15.40 -8.87 -0.43
C PHE A 90 14.76 -10.27 -0.33
N CYS A 91 15.29 -11.20 -1.12
CA CYS A 91 14.97 -12.62 -1.00
C CYS A 91 16.05 -13.32 -0.17
N LYS A 92 15.66 -14.04 0.88
CA LYS A 92 16.60 -14.75 1.75
C LYS A 92 17.37 -15.87 1.04
N PHE A 93 16.78 -16.50 0.04
CA PHE A 93 17.40 -17.61 -0.71
C PHE A 93 18.28 -17.12 -1.86
N HIS A 94 18.05 -15.90 -2.34
CA HIS A 94 18.74 -15.29 -3.47
C HIS A 94 19.04 -13.82 -3.12
N PRO A 95 20.09 -13.57 -2.31
CA PRO A 95 20.30 -12.22 -1.74
C PRO A 95 20.55 -11.11 -2.76
N GLY A 96 20.87 -11.45 -4.01
CA GLY A 96 20.95 -10.49 -5.12
C GLY A 96 19.59 -9.98 -5.61
N MET A 97 18.50 -10.64 -5.26
CA MET A 97 17.14 -10.16 -5.52
C MET A 97 16.77 -9.13 -4.47
N THR A 98 16.70 -7.88 -4.87
CA THR A 98 16.44 -6.75 -3.97
C THR A 98 15.41 -5.79 -4.55
N GLY A 99 14.82 -5.00 -3.68
CA GLY A 99 13.92 -3.89 -4.04
C GLY A 99 13.78 -2.90 -2.89
N THR A 100 13.05 -1.83 -3.15
CA THR A 100 12.78 -0.78 -2.17
C THR A 100 11.31 -0.37 -2.29
N LEU A 101 10.63 -0.30 -1.15
CA LEU A 101 9.31 0.31 -1.04
C LEU A 101 9.47 1.73 -0.51
N VAL A 102 8.87 2.70 -1.19
CA VAL A 102 8.78 4.08 -0.69
C VAL A 102 7.32 4.35 -0.35
N ILE A 103 7.06 4.56 0.93
CA ILE A 103 5.73 4.76 1.47
C ILE A 103 5.60 6.22 1.86
N SER A 104 4.72 6.94 1.15
CA SER A 104 4.43 8.35 1.40
C SER A 104 3.33 8.49 2.47
N PRO A 105 3.37 9.59 3.24
CA PRO A 105 2.31 9.85 4.22
C PRO A 105 0.93 10.08 3.59
#